data_21f8d2fb7b8bbebc3fe9b360a58171d0
#
_entry.id   21f8d2fb7b8bbebc3fe9b360a58171d0
#
_cell.length_a   1.000
_cell.length_b   1.000
_cell.length_c   1.000
_cell.angle_alpha   90.00
_cell.angle_beta   90.00
_cell.angle_gamma   90.00
#
_symmetry.space_group_name_H-M   'P 1'
#
loop_
_entity.id
_entity.type
_entity.pdbx_description
1 polymer ?
#
loop_
_entity_poly.entity_id
_entity_poly.type
_entity_poly.pdbx_seq_one_letter_code
_entity_poly.pdbx_strand_id
1 'polypeptide(L)'
;MSVISELAEKIINGYRIKRGDDLSIFLDADLEELERCAGQIQKRFRRNHVDLCAIINGKSGRCSENCKYCAQSHCHNTGIEEYSFLPKEVIVADAKKHAEAGVNRYAIVTAARALKGPDFDKAIEAFIKVGKELGVIK
;
A
#
# COMPACT_ATOMS: atom_id res chain seq x y z
N MET A 1 -18.89 -7.23 -29.92
CA MET A 1 -18.07 -6.79 -28.76
C MET A 1 -18.16 -7.86 -27.71
N SER A 2 -17.09 -8.09 -26.98
CA SER A 2 -17.13 -9.06 -25.86
C SER A 2 -17.84 -8.44 -24.65
N VAL A 3 -18.25 -9.28 -23.71
CA VAL A 3 -18.85 -8.86 -22.44
C VAL A 3 -17.92 -7.92 -21.66
N ILE A 4 -16.59 -8.15 -21.71
CA ILE A 4 -15.57 -7.31 -21.05
C ILE A 4 -15.49 -5.93 -21.68
N SER A 5 -15.48 -5.84 -23.02
CA SER A 5 -15.48 -4.57 -23.74
C SER A 5 -16.74 -3.75 -23.45
N GLU A 6 -17.91 -4.39 -23.44
CA GLU A 6 -19.18 -3.71 -23.10
C GLU A 6 -19.20 -3.20 -21.67
N LEU A 7 -18.67 -4.00 -20.72
CA LEU A 7 -18.56 -3.58 -19.34
C LEU A 7 -17.61 -2.39 -19.19
N ALA A 8 -16.47 -2.41 -19.88
CA ALA A 8 -15.52 -1.31 -19.88
C ALA A 8 -16.14 0.00 -20.38
N GLU A 9 -16.90 -0.04 -21.47
CA GLU A 9 -17.65 1.12 -21.98
C GLU A 9 -18.68 1.64 -20.97
N LYS A 10 -19.44 0.74 -20.34
CA LYS A 10 -20.37 1.13 -19.27
C LYS A 10 -19.66 1.84 -18.12
N ILE A 11 -18.50 1.31 -17.69
CA ILE A 11 -17.69 1.91 -16.61
C ILE A 11 -17.18 3.30 -17.03
N ILE A 12 -16.67 3.45 -18.24
CA ILE A 12 -16.19 4.73 -18.79
C ILE A 12 -17.32 5.77 -18.80
N ASN A 13 -18.55 5.33 -19.06
CA ASN A 13 -19.77 6.17 -19.05
C ASN A 13 -20.41 6.34 -17.66
N GLY A 14 -19.72 5.94 -16.59
CA GLY A 14 -20.12 6.22 -15.20
C GLY A 14 -20.75 5.05 -14.44
N TYR A 15 -20.91 3.87 -15.05
CA TYR A 15 -21.34 2.69 -14.33
C TYR A 15 -20.30 2.29 -13.27
N ARG A 16 -20.77 1.89 -12.09
CA ARG A 16 -19.92 1.32 -11.04
C ARG A 16 -20.37 -0.10 -10.74
N ILE A 17 -19.42 -1.03 -10.79
CA ILE A 17 -19.66 -2.43 -10.40
C ILE A 17 -20.20 -2.46 -8.97
N LYS A 18 -21.28 -3.19 -8.76
CA LYS A 18 -21.97 -3.34 -7.48
C LYS A 18 -21.67 -4.70 -6.88
N ARG A 19 -21.89 -4.84 -5.58
CA ARG A 19 -21.66 -6.11 -4.86
C ARG A 19 -22.50 -7.28 -5.41
N GLY A 20 -23.64 -7.03 -6.03
CA GLY A 20 -24.53 -8.06 -6.60
C GLY A 20 -24.28 -8.37 -8.07
N ASP A 21 -23.33 -7.71 -8.71
CA ASP A 21 -23.02 -7.99 -10.11
C ASP A 21 -22.26 -9.33 -10.23
N ASP A 22 -22.49 -10.02 -11.33
CA ASP A 22 -21.76 -11.24 -11.64
C ASP A 22 -20.32 -10.89 -12.06
N LEU A 23 -19.36 -11.28 -11.24
CA LEU A 23 -17.94 -11.09 -11.49
C LEU A 23 -17.26 -12.34 -12.06
N SER A 24 -17.99 -13.44 -12.29
CA SER A 24 -17.43 -14.66 -12.87
C SER A 24 -16.89 -14.42 -14.28
N ILE A 25 -17.43 -13.43 -14.99
CA ILE A 25 -16.97 -13.02 -16.32
C ILE A 25 -15.47 -12.69 -16.39
N PHE A 26 -14.83 -12.32 -15.27
CA PHE A 26 -13.40 -12.04 -15.23
C PHE A 26 -12.54 -13.30 -15.12
N LEU A 27 -13.10 -14.43 -14.68
CA LEU A 27 -12.36 -15.67 -14.50
C LEU A 27 -12.05 -16.37 -15.83
N ASP A 28 -12.96 -16.23 -16.79
CA ASP A 28 -12.88 -16.88 -18.09
C ASP A 28 -12.51 -15.89 -19.22
N ALA A 29 -12.27 -14.63 -18.89
CA ALA A 29 -11.95 -13.59 -19.85
C ALA A 29 -10.52 -13.72 -20.38
N ASP A 30 -10.33 -13.36 -21.63
CA ASP A 30 -9.01 -13.25 -22.24
C ASP A 30 -8.17 -12.16 -21.54
N LEU A 31 -6.94 -12.50 -21.18
CA LEU A 31 -6.06 -11.63 -20.40
C LEU A 31 -5.69 -10.35 -21.17
N GLU A 32 -5.39 -10.47 -22.47
CA GLU A 32 -5.01 -9.30 -23.30
C GLU A 32 -6.19 -8.34 -23.42
N GLU A 33 -7.40 -8.87 -23.52
CA GLU A 33 -8.61 -8.07 -23.53
C GLU A 33 -8.85 -7.36 -22.19
N LEU A 34 -8.68 -8.07 -21.07
CA LEU A 34 -8.77 -7.47 -19.73
C LEU A 34 -7.78 -6.33 -19.56
N GLU A 35 -6.51 -6.53 -19.92
CA GLU A 35 -5.46 -5.50 -19.86
C GLU A 35 -5.81 -4.29 -20.71
N ARG A 36 -6.23 -4.51 -21.96
CA ARG A 36 -6.64 -3.44 -22.87
C ARG A 36 -7.80 -2.62 -22.30
N CYS A 37 -8.84 -3.29 -21.81
CA CYS A 37 -10.03 -2.64 -21.25
C CYS A 37 -9.70 -1.90 -19.93
N ALA A 38 -8.91 -2.49 -19.04
CA ALA A 38 -8.45 -1.85 -17.81
C ALA A 38 -7.61 -0.61 -18.13
N GLY A 39 -6.73 -0.67 -19.14
CA GLY A 39 -5.94 0.46 -19.61
C GLY A 39 -6.81 1.61 -20.14
N GLN A 40 -7.90 1.32 -20.84
CA GLN A 40 -8.85 2.35 -21.31
C GLN A 40 -9.55 3.04 -20.12
N ILE A 41 -10.00 2.26 -19.12
CA ILE A 41 -10.62 2.79 -17.90
C ILE A 41 -9.60 3.66 -17.12
N GLN A 42 -8.38 3.18 -16.96
CA GLN A 42 -7.31 3.92 -16.31
C GLN A 42 -7.05 5.27 -17.01
N LYS A 43 -6.87 5.27 -18.32
CA LYS A 43 -6.67 6.50 -19.10
C LYS A 43 -7.82 7.49 -18.93
N ARG A 44 -9.06 7.02 -18.87
CA ARG A 44 -10.25 7.87 -18.70
C ARG A 44 -10.27 8.55 -17.34
N PHE A 45 -9.95 7.82 -16.24
CA PHE A 45 -10.13 8.32 -14.88
C PHE A 45 -8.84 8.80 -14.21
N ARG A 46 -7.69 8.23 -14.57
CA ARG A 46 -6.39 8.55 -13.95
C ARG A 46 -5.41 9.21 -14.92
N ARG A 47 -5.76 9.29 -16.19
CA ARG A 47 -4.87 9.79 -17.26
C ARG A 47 -3.54 9.01 -17.24
N ASN A 48 -2.40 9.72 -17.23
CA ASN A 48 -1.06 9.13 -17.13
C ASN A 48 -0.48 9.26 -15.72
N HIS A 49 -1.33 9.44 -14.71
CA HIS A 49 -0.87 9.58 -13.33
C HIS A 49 -0.59 8.20 -12.71
N VAL A 50 0.60 8.04 -12.15
CA VAL A 50 1.02 6.86 -11.38
C VAL A 50 1.20 7.28 -9.92
N ASP A 51 0.53 6.61 -9.00
CA ASP A 51 0.74 6.80 -7.57
C ASP A 51 1.96 5.96 -7.13
N LEU A 52 3.00 6.62 -6.68
CA LEU A 52 4.16 5.99 -6.08
C LEU A 52 3.95 5.82 -4.58
N CYS A 53 4.27 4.64 -4.07
CA CYS A 53 4.17 4.33 -2.65
C CYS A 53 5.51 3.78 -2.14
N ALA A 54 5.96 4.28 -1.00
CA ALA A 54 7.12 3.76 -0.29
C ALA A 54 6.75 3.34 1.13
N ILE A 55 7.51 2.40 1.66
CA ILE A 55 7.29 1.84 2.99
C ILE A 55 8.62 1.79 3.73
N ILE A 56 8.66 2.26 4.98
CA ILE A 56 9.73 1.94 5.90
C ILE A 56 9.26 0.87 6.89
N ASN A 57 10.09 -0.15 7.12
CA ASN A 57 9.85 -1.10 8.20
C ASN A 57 10.35 -0.50 9.51
N GLY A 58 9.48 0.16 10.25
CA GLY A 58 9.82 0.89 11.49
C GLY A 58 10.19 -0.03 12.67
N LYS A 59 9.82 -1.31 12.61
CA LYS A 59 10.20 -2.34 13.58
C LYS A 59 10.20 -3.69 12.89
N SER A 60 11.29 -4.46 13.04
CA SER A 60 11.47 -5.73 12.34
C SER A 60 11.56 -6.92 13.29
N GLY A 61 10.93 -8.01 12.88
CA GLY A 61 11.00 -9.31 13.57
C GLY A 61 10.13 -9.40 14.82
N ARG A 62 10.11 -10.60 15.42
CA ARG A 62 9.44 -10.95 16.67
C ARG A 62 7.95 -10.58 16.75
N CYS A 63 7.25 -10.59 15.59
CA CYS A 63 5.81 -10.46 15.60
C CYS A 63 5.16 -11.65 16.29
N SER A 64 4.23 -11.42 17.22
CA SER A 64 3.54 -12.49 17.98
C SER A 64 2.61 -13.34 17.11
N GLU A 65 2.27 -12.87 15.93
CA GLU A 65 1.31 -13.53 15.04
C GLU A 65 1.99 -14.60 14.18
N ASN A 66 1.27 -15.70 13.92
CA ASN A 66 1.74 -16.82 13.10
C ASN A 66 1.17 -16.77 11.67
N CYS A 67 1.36 -15.68 10.96
CA CYS A 67 0.95 -15.57 9.56
C CYS A 67 1.88 -16.39 8.68
N LYS A 68 1.37 -17.41 8.00
CA LYS A 68 2.15 -18.44 7.29
C LYS A 68 3.13 -17.92 6.23
N TYR A 69 2.86 -16.77 5.65
CA TYR A 69 3.68 -16.14 4.60
C TYR A 69 4.55 -14.99 5.11
N CYS A 70 4.49 -14.66 6.40
CA CYS A 70 5.13 -13.46 6.93
C CYS A 70 6.51 -13.76 7.50
N ALA A 71 7.56 -13.19 6.90
CA ALA A 71 8.92 -13.31 7.38
C ALA A 71 9.15 -12.67 8.77
N GLN A 72 8.27 -11.77 9.20
CA GLN A 72 8.37 -11.04 10.47
C GLN A 72 7.87 -11.84 11.69
N SER A 73 7.25 -13.01 11.49
CA SER A 73 6.71 -13.84 12.56
C SER A 73 7.84 -14.47 13.39
N HIS A 74 7.71 -14.44 14.73
CA HIS A 74 8.64 -15.17 15.61
C HIS A 74 8.52 -16.71 15.47
N CYS A 75 7.43 -17.19 14.84
CA CYS A 75 7.22 -18.63 14.60
C CYS A 75 8.01 -19.15 13.38
N HIS A 76 8.64 -18.29 12.61
CA HIS A 76 9.36 -18.66 11.40
C HIS A 76 10.84 -18.28 11.50
N ASN A 77 11.72 -19.21 11.12
CA ASN A 77 13.15 -18.93 11.01
C ASN A 77 13.49 -18.47 9.59
N THR A 78 13.40 -17.18 9.36
CA THR A 78 13.58 -16.58 8.03
C THR A 78 14.90 -15.85 7.85
N GLY A 79 15.72 -15.74 8.92
CA GLY A 79 17.01 -15.05 8.87
C GLY A 79 16.93 -13.54 8.63
N ILE A 80 15.77 -12.92 8.80
CA ILE A 80 15.63 -11.46 8.68
C ILE A 80 16.38 -10.74 9.79
N GLU A 81 16.86 -9.53 9.50
CA GLU A 81 17.38 -8.65 10.53
C GLU A 81 16.26 -8.22 11.48
N GLU A 82 16.49 -8.41 12.79
CA GLU A 82 15.56 -8.01 13.84
C GLU A 82 16.03 -6.74 14.53
N TYR A 83 15.13 -5.75 14.64
CA TYR A 83 15.41 -4.51 15.37
C TYR A 83 14.15 -3.95 16.03
N SER A 84 14.37 -3.20 17.12
CA SER A 84 13.34 -2.46 17.83
C SER A 84 12.87 -1.26 16.97
N PHE A 85 11.84 -0.55 17.46
CA PHE A 85 11.32 0.61 16.72
C PHE A 85 12.44 1.62 16.42
N LEU A 86 12.57 1.98 15.13
CA LEU A 86 13.60 2.87 14.62
C LEU A 86 13.51 4.27 15.28
N PRO A 87 14.64 4.95 15.45
CA PRO A 87 14.63 6.36 15.85
C PRO A 87 13.82 7.22 14.87
N LYS A 88 13.06 8.18 15.38
CA LYS A 88 12.21 9.05 14.54
C LYS A 88 13.01 9.84 13.49
N GLU A 89 14.25 10.16 13.80
CA GLU A 89 15.15 10.87 12.89
C GLU A 89 15.46 10.06 11.63
N VAL A 90 15.61 8.74 11.77
CA VAL A 90 15.82 7.82 10.64
C VAL A 90 14.57 7.77 9.77
N ILE A 91 13.39 7.64 10.38
CA ILE A 91 12.11 7.60 9.67
C ILE A 91 11.85 8.91 8.92
N VAL A 92 12.13 10.06 9.55
CA VAL A 92 11.97 11.39 8.93
C VAL A 92 12.92 11.57 7.75
N ALA A 93 14.19 11.17 7.90
CA ALA A 93 15.18 11.28 6.82
C ALA A 93 14.77 10.42 5.61
N ASP A 94 14.31 9.20 5.85
CA ASP A 94 13.82 8.31 4.81
C ASP A 94 12.56 8.85 4.12
N ALA A 95 11.61 9.37 4.88
CA ALA A 95 10.40 9.99 4.34
C ALA A 95 10.71 11.21 3.44
N LYS A 96 11.65 12.06 3.85
CA LYS A 96 12.13 13.22 3.05
C LYS A 96 12.73 12.77 1.73
N LYS A 97 13.62 11.79 1.76
CA LYS A 97 14.23 11.21 0.56
C LYS A 97 13.19 10.71 -0.44
N HIS A 98 12.16 10.02 0.05
CA HIS A 98 11.08 9.53 -0.79
C HIS A 98 10.19 10.65 -1.32
N ALA A 99 9.90 11.67 -0.51
CA ALA A 99 9.14 12.84 -0.95
C ALA A 99 9.89 13.62 -2.06
N GLU A 100 11.20 13.82 -1.92
CA GLU A 100 12.06 14.43 -2.96
C GLU A 100 12.08 13.62 -4.25
N ALA A 101 11.97 12.29 -4.16
CA ALA A 101 11.84 11.40 -5.30
C ALA A 101 10.42 11.37 -5.92
N GLY A 102 9.48 12.18 -5.42
CA GLY A 102 8.11 12.29 -5.96
C GLY A 102 7.16 11.19 -5.49
N VAL A 103 7.47 10.49 -4.39
CA VAL A 103 6.58 9.49 -3.81
C VAL A 103 5.35 10.17 -3.21
N ASN A 104 4.16 9.69 -3.62
CA ASN A 104 2.88 10.28 -3.21
C ASN A 104 2.38 9.76 -1.84
N ARG A 105 2.74 8.54 -1.50
CA ARG A 105 2.32 7.87 -0.25
C ARG A 105 3.50 7.22 0.44
N TYR A 106 3.62 7.49 1.72
CA TYR A 106 4.64 6.90 2.57
C TYR A 106 3.99 6.23 3.78
N ALA A 107 4.40 5.01 4.10
CA ALA A 107 3.86 4.24 5.20
C ALA A 107 4.96 3.76 6.15
N ILE A 108 4.70 3.86 7.45
CA ILE A 108 5.53 3.26 8.50
C ILE A 108 4.85 1.96 8.91
N VAL A 109 5.47 0.82 8.60
CA VAL A 109 4.96 -0.51 8.98
C VAL A 109 5.78 -1.09 10.12
N THR A 110 5.18 -2.00 10.87
CA THR A 110 5.82 -2.57 12.06
C THR A 110 5.48 -4.06 12.23
N ALA A 111 6.45 -4.83 12.67
CA ALA A 111 6.28 -6.23 13.03
C ALA A 111 5.54 -6.34 14.37
N ALA A 112 4.21 -6.19 14.36
CA ALA A 112 3.35 -6.36 15.53
C ALA A 112 1.90 -6.55 15.12
N ARG A 113 1.11 -7.26 15.94
CA ARG A 113 -0.36 -7.25 15.82
C ARG A 113 -0.92 -5.86 16.14
N ALA A 114 -0.38 -5.22 17.18
CA ALA A 114 -0.67 -3.86 17.57
C ALA A 114 0.52 -3.30 18.34
N LEU A 115 0.87 -2.06 18.09
CA LEU A 115 1.84 -1.33 18.91
C LEU A 115 1.20 -0.95 20.25
N LYS A 116 1.96 -1.07 21.33
CA LYS A 116 1.55 -0.71 22.71
C LYS A 116 2.72 -0.08 23.45
N GLY A 117 2.39 0.71 24.50
CA GLY A 117 3.37 1.35 25.35
C GLY A 117 4.36 2.21 24.57
N PRO A 118 5.65 2.19 24.96
CA PRO A 118 6.66 3.10 24.38
C PRO A 118 6.81 3.01 22.86
N ASP A 119 6.58 1.84 22.25
CA ASP A 119 6.65 1.70 20.79
C ASP A 119 5.49 2.41 20.08
N PHE A 120 4.31 2.46 20.71
CA PHE A 120 3.18 3.23 20.21
C PHE A 120 3.47 4.72 20.25
N ASP A 121 3.98 5.22 21.37
CA ASP A 121 4.32 6.63 21.53
C ASP A 121 5.38 7.07 20.50
N LYS A 122 6.43 6.27 20.32
CA LYS A 122 7.47 6.52 19.30
C LYS A 122 6.90 6.56 17.87
N ALA A 123 5.95 5.65 17.58
CA ALA A 123 5.31 5.63 16.27
C ALA A 123 4.48 6.89 16.00
N ILE A 124 3.72 7.34 17.00
CA ILE A 124 2.94 8.59 16.92
C ILE A 124 3.86 9.79 16.76
N GLU A 125 4.94 9.89 17.56
CA GLU A 125 5.93 10.97 17.43
C GLU A 125 6.56 11.00 16.04
N ALA A 126 6.98 9.86 15.52
CA ALA A 126 7.57 9.76 14.19
C ALA A 126 6.57 10.19 13.11
N PHE A 127 5.32 9.73 13.20
CA PHE A 127 4.26 10.07 12.25
C PHE A 127 3.96 11.57 12.24
N ILE A 128 3.79 12.18 13.43
CA ILE A 128 3.56 13.62 13.56
C ILE A 128 4.74 14.41 13.00
N LYS A 129 5.98 13.99 13.31
CA LYS A 129 7.17 14.68 12.83
C LYS A 129 7.29 14.61 11.31
N VAL A 130 7.08 13.45 10.71
CA VAL A 130 7.05 13.31 9.24
C VAL A 130 6.00 14.23 8.64
N GLY A 131 4.78 14.23 9.18
CA GLY A 131 3.69 15.07 8.68
C GLY A 131 4.00 16.58 8.76
N LYS A 132 4.64 17.04 9.84
CA LYS A 132 5.06 18.44 9.98
C LYS A 132 6.19 18.80 9.01
N GLU A 133 7.21 17.97 8.90
CA GLU A 133 8.39 18.22 8.06
C GLU A 133 8.05 18.20 6.56
N LEU A 134 7.05 17.40 6.15
CA LEU A 134 6.54 17.34 4.78
C LEU A 134 5.36 18.29 4.51
N GLY A 135 4.94 19.09 5.50
CA GLY A 135 3.86 20.05 5.35
C GLY A 135 2.45 19.43 5.19
N VAL A 136 2.29 18.16 5.56
CA VAL A 136 1.01 17.43 5.46
C VAL A 136 0.12 17.67 6.68
N ILE A 137 0.72 17.97 7.84
CA ILE A 137 0.04 18.33 9.09
C ILE A 137 0.54 19.69 9.55
N LYS A 138 -0.40 20.53 10.01
CA LYS A 138 -0.11 21.86 10.60
C LYS A 138 0.11 21.76 12.10
#